data_e54e22c641a7242f5c992860d97b1c70
#
_entry.id   e54e22c641a7242f5c992860d97b1c70
#
_cell.length_a   1.000
_cell.length_b   1.000
_cell.length_c   1.000
_cell.angle_alpha   90.00
_cell.angle_beta   90.00
_cell.angle_gamma   90.00
#
_symmetry.space_group_name_H-M   'P 1'
#
loop_
_entity.id
_entity.type
_entity.pdbx_description
1 polymer ?
#
loop_
_entity_poly.entity_id
_entity_poly.type
_entity_poly.pdbx_seq_one_letter_code
_entity_poly.pdbx_strand_id
1 'polypeptide(L)'
;MRYDVVTIFPEYLEPLKLSLLGKAREKGLVDLLLHDLREYTFDRHRTVDDTPYGGGAGMVMKAEPWGLALDEVLAASPLNASEDSTEGAEPVEPAADTRPLLIVPSPAGAVFDQAMAYELAEEKHIVFAPARYEGIDERVLDWAQESFRVM
;
A
#
# COMPACT_ATOMS: atom_id res chain seq x y z
N MET A 1 -12.21 0.13 8.44
CA MET A 1 -11.37 0.51 7.28
C MET A 1 -9.91 0.47 7.68
N ARG A 2 -9.08 -0.21 6.90
CA ARG A 2 -7.64 -0.33 7.16
C ARG A 2 -6.84 0.44 6.13
N TYR A 3 -5.82 1.15 6.60
CA TYR A 3 -4.80 1.81 5.80
C TYR A 3 -3.43 1.27 6.17
N ASP A 4 -2.66 0.82 5.19
CA ASP A 4 -1.24 0.54 5.30
C ASP A 4 -0.46 1.57 4.50
N VAL A 5 0.61 2.10 5.04
CA VAL A 5 1.49 3.04 4.34
C VAL A 5 2.90 2.51 4.40
N VAL A 6 3.45 2.17 3.24
CA VAL A 6 4.85 1.73 3.10
C VAL A 6 5.70 2.94 2.73
N THR A 7 6.62 3.35 3.58
CA THR A 7 7.39 4.60 3.40
C THR A 7 8.79 4.48 3.99
N ILE A 8 9.71 5.32 3.53
CA ILE A 8 11.05 5.46 4.14
C ILE A 8 11.12 6.50 5.26
N PHE A 9 10.00 7.17 5.55
CA PHE A 9 9.88 8.19 6.58
C PHE A 9 8.56 8.04 7.35
N PRO A 10 8.37 6.96 8.15
CA PRO A 10 7.14 6.77 8.91
C PRO A 10 6.84 7.92 9.88
N GLU A 11 7.85 8.64 10.35
CA GLU A 11 7.72 9.77 11.27
C GLU A 11 6.94 10.95 10.68
N TYR A 12 6.93 11.12 9.35
CA TYR A 12 6.12 12.13 8.68
C TYR A 12 4.62 11.94 8.88
N LEU A 13 4.21 10.72 9.24
CA LEU A 13 2.81 10.34 9.42
C LEU A 13 2.35 10.37 10.88
N GLU A 14 3.23 10.74 11.81
CA GLU A 14 2.88 10.90 13.24
C GLU A 14 1.68 11.84 13.47
N PRO A 15 1.50 12.96 12.73
CA PRO A 15 0.32 13.81 12.88
C PRO A 15 -1.03 13.10 12.64
N LEU A 16 -1.05 11.97 11.94
CA LEU A 16 -2.25 11.16 11.74
C LEU A 16 -2.75 10.46 13.02
N LYS A 17 -1.96 10.49 14.09
CA LYS A 17 -2.36 10.02 15.42
C LYS A 17 -3.14 11.07 16.22
N LEU A 18 -3.27 12.30 15.69
CA LEU A 18 -3.86 13.43 16.38
C LEU A 18 -5.28 13.74 15.90
N SER A 19 -5.97 14.63 16.66
CA SER A 19 -7.25 15.23 16.32
C SER A 19 -8.35 14.19 15.98
N LEU A 20 -9.17 14.45 14.97
CA LEU A 20 -10.30 13.61 14.61
C LEU A 20 -9.89 12.23 14.12
N LEU A 21 -8.79 12.14 13.37
CA LEU A 21 -8.28 10.86 12.88
C LEU A 21 -7.75 10.00 14.03
N GLY A 22 -7.03 10.60 14.98
CA GLY A 22 -6.61 9.91 16.19
C GLY A 22 -7.80 9.33 16.98
N LYS A 23 -8.87 10.13 17.15
CA LYS A 23 -10.11 9.66 17.79
C LYS A 23 -10.82 8.54 17.02
N ALA A 24 -10.80 8.59 15.68
CA ALA A 24 -11.37 7.52 14.85
C ALA A 24 -10.60 6.21 15.03
N ARG A 25 -9.27 6.28 15.13
CA ARG A 25 -8.41 5.13 15.42
C ARG A 25 -8.68 4.54 16.81
N GLU A 26 -8.76 5.37 17.84
CA GLU A 26 -9.09 4.94 19.22
C GLU A 26 -10.44 4.22 19.30
N LYS A 27 -11.40 4.62 18.46
CA LYS A 27 -12.72 3.99 18.33
C LYS A 27 -12.74 2.75 17.43
N GLY A 28 -11.62 2.37 16.83
CA GLY A 28 -11.54 1.24 15.89
C GLY A 28 -12.25 1.47 14.53
N LEU A 29 -12.63 2.71 14.20
CA LEU A 29 -13.23 3.05 12.91
C LEU A 29 -12.19 3.04 11.79
N VAL A 30 -10.96 3.39 12.12
CA VAL A 30 -9.82 3.42 11.20
C VAL A 30 -8.65 2.69 11.86
N ASP A 31 -8.06 1.77 11.13
CA ASP A 31 -6.79 1.14 11.46
C ASP A 31 -5.71 1.68 10.51
N LEU A 32 -4.62 2.21 11.08
CA LEU A 32 -3.52 2.79 10.31
C LEU A 32 -2.21 2.14 10.75
N LEU A 33 -1.59 1.42 9.82
CA LEU A 33 -0.29 0.77 10.00
C LEU A 33 0.75 1.44 9.13
N LEU A 34 1.93 1.67 9.69
CA LEU A 34 3.06 2.29 9.01
C LEU A 34 4.17 1.26 8.91
N HIS A 35 4.68 1.05 7.70
CA HIS A 35 5.75 0.13 7.40
C HIS A 35 6.98 0.92 6.95
N ASP A 36 8.09 0.82 7.69
CA ASP A 36 9.36 1.38 7.25
C ASP A 36 9.98 0.48 6.18
N LEU A 37 10.01 0.97 4.94
CA LEU A 37 10.59 0.24 3.81
C LEU A 37 12.04 -0.22 4.06
N ARG A 38 12.77 0.49 4.92
CA ARG A 38 14.14 0.14 5.29
C ARG A 38 14.24 -1.14 6.12
N GLU A 39 13.17 -1.60 6.73
CA GLU A 39 13.13 -2.87 7.46
C GLU A 39 13.14 -4.09 6.52
N TYR A 40 12.84 -3.87 5.24
CA TYR A 40 12.85 -4.90 4.19
C TYR A 40 14.17 -4.93 3.39
N THR A 41 15.25 -4.36 3.93
CA THR A 41 16.58 -4.36 3.34
C THR A 41 17.54 -5.25 4.16
N PHE A 42 18.48 -5.88 3.49
CA PHE A 42 19.43 -6.82 4.14
C PHE A 42 20.85 -6.28 4.24
N ASP A 43 21.13 -5.16 3.57
CA ASP A 43 22.44 -4.54 3.62
C ASP A 43 22.62 -3.67 4.88
N ARG A 44 23.89 -3.48 5.27
CA ARG A 44 24.26 -2.69 6.48
C ARG A 44 23.72 -1.25 6.45
N HIS A 45 23.60 -0.67 5.25
CA HIS A 45 23.17 0.71 5.07
C HIS A 45 21.67 0.86 4.89
N ARG A 46 20.91 -0.24 4.88
CA ARG A 46 19.46 -0.26 4.68
C ARG A 46 19.06 0.49 3.41
N THR A 47 19.75 0.18 2.30
CA THR A 47 19.65 0.90 1.03
C THR A 47 18.37 0.53 0.29
N VAL A 48 17.54 1.52 0.01
CA VAL A 48 16.21 1.36 -0.64
C VAL A 48 16.17 1.90 -2.08
N ASP A 49 17.29 2.44 -2.56
CA ASP A 49 17.41 3.11 -3.86
C ASP A 49 18.59 2.57 -4.65
N ASP A 50 18.56 2.75 -5.97
CA ASP A 50 19.61 2.33 -6.91
C ASP A 50 19.62 3.27 -8.12
N THR A 51 20.67 3.18 -8.93
CA THR A 51 20.73 3.89 -10.20
C THR A 51 19.65 3.40 -11.18
N PRO A 52 19.07 4.28 -12.00
CA PRO A 52 18.09 3.86 -13.00
C PRO A 52 18.65 2.79 -13.95
N TYR A 53 17.84 1.78 -14.25
CA TYR A 53 18.21 0.76 -15.23
C TYR A 53 18.41 1.40 -16.60
N GLY A 54 19.59 1.18 -17.21
CA GLY A 54 19.96 1.84 -18.48
C GLY A 54 20.73 3.15 -18.32
N GLY A 55 20.98 3.59 -17.08
CA GLY A 55 21.73 4.81 -16.77
C GLY A 55 20.84 6.06 -16.82
N GLY A 56 21.41 7.17 -16.44
CA GLY A 56 20.73 8.46 -16.38
C GLY A 56 20.97 9.16 -15.05
N ALA A 57 20.45 10.40 -14.92
CA ALA A 57 20.47 11.13 -13.67
C ALA A 57 19.34 10.66 -12.75
N GLY A 58 19.55 10.78 -11.44
CA GLY A 58 18.57 10.42 -10.42
C GLY A 58 18.76 9.01 -9.87
N MET A 59 17.82 8.61 -9.05
CA MET A 59 17.77 7.30 -8.37
C MET A 59 16.35 6.76 -8.49
N VAL A 60 16.20 5.44 -8.45
CA VAL A 60 14.90 4.76 -8.37
C VAL A 60 14.84 3.91 -7.12
N MET A 61 13.65 3.69 -6.59
CA MET A 61 13.46 2.81 -5.44
C MET A 61 13.53 1.34 -5.89
N LYS A 62 14.32 0.56 -5.17
CA LYS A 62 14.58 -0.86 -5.46
C LYS A 62 13.32 -1.71 -5.41
N ALA A 63 13.20 -2.65 -6.35
CA ALA A 63 12.07 -3.58 -6.40
C ALA A 63 12.00 -4.52 -5.18
N GLU A 64 13.13 -5.06 -4.73
CA GLU A 64 13.15 -6.10 -3.68
C GLU A 64 12.54 -5.64 -2.35
N PRO A 65 12.92 -4.49 -1.74
CA PRO A 65 12.28 -4.04 -0.51
C PRO A 65 10.79 -3.78 -0.66
N TRP A 66 10.36 -3.23 -1.81
CA TRP A 66 8.94 -3.00 -2.08
C TRP A 66 8.17 -4.31 -2.22
N GLY A 67 8.70 -5.30 -2.93
CA GLY A 67 8.07 -6.61 -3.07
C GLY A 67 7.84 -7.26 -1.70
N LEU A 68 8.87 -7.32 -0.87
CA LEU A 68 8.78 -7.90 0.48
C LEU A 68 7.79 -7.16 1.38
N ALA A 69 7.79 -5.82 1.35
CA ALA A 69 6.87 -5.02 2.15
C ALA A 69 5.41 -5.23 1.73
N LEU A 70 5.14 -5.25 0.42
CA LEU A 70 3.80 -5.46 -0.11
C LEU A 70 3.32 -6.89 0.12
N ASP A 71 4.19 -7.90 0.05
CA ASP A 71 3.86 -9.29 0.39
C ASP A 71 3.41 -9.42 1.86
N GLU A 72 4.13 -8.76 2.79
CA GLU A 72 3.76 -8.77 4.21
C GLU A 72 2.42 -8.06 4.44
N VAL A 73 2.21 -6.89 3.82
CA VAL A 73 0.95 -6.14 3.91
C VAL A 73 -0.21 -6.98 3.36
N LEU A 74 0.00 -7.66 2.23
CA LEU A 74 -1.01 -8.53 1.61
C LEU A 74 -1.35 -9.71 2.53
N ALA A 75 -0.34 -10.39 3.07
CA ALA A 75 -0.54 -11.53 3.97
C ALA A 75 -1.33 -11.14 5.23
N ALA A 76 -1.12 -9.91 5.74
CA ALA A 76 -1.83 -9.37 6.90
C ALA A 76 -3.16 -8.70 6.56
N SER A 77 -3.62 -8.76 5.29
CA SER A 77 -4.86 -8.11 4.86
C SER A 77 -6.09 -8.72 5.55
N PRO A 78 -7.00 -7.89 6.08
CA PRO A 78 -8.25 -8.38 6.66
C PRO A 78 -9.18 -9.02 5.61
N LEU A 79 -8.92 -8.79 4.32
CA LEU A 79 -9.69 -9.37 3.22
C LEU A 79 -9.39 -10.86 3.03
N ASN A 80 -8.20 -11.32 3.45
CA ASN A 80 -7.81 -12.72 3.40
C ASN A 80 -8.46 -13.57 4.51
N ALA A 81 -8.95 -12.94 5.58
CA ALA A 81 -9.56 -13.63 6.72
C ALA A 81 -10.97 -14.18 6.43
N SER A 82 -11.57 -13.85 5.29
CA SER A 82 -12.92 -14.29 4.92
C SER A 82 -12.98 -15.63 4.18
N GLU A 83 -11.84 -16.27 3.88
CA GLU A 83 -11.81 -17.57 3.18
C GLU A 83 -11.87 -18.80 4.10
N ASP A 84 -11.83 -18.62 5.43
CA ASP A 84 -11.87 -19.73 6.37
C ASP A 84 -13.19 -19.74 7.16
N SER A 85 -14.21 -20.29 6.57
CA SER A 85 -15.35 -20.98 7.18
C SER A 85 -16.68 -20.79 6.44
N THR A 86 -16.94 -21.64 5.45
CA THR A 86 -18.24 -22.36 5.39
C THR A 86 -18.15 -23.44 4.30
N GLU A 87 -17.96 -24.70 4.72
CA GLU A 87 -18.37 -25.84 3.90
C GLU A 87 -19.89 -25.74 3.72
N GLY A 88 -20.33 -25.53 2.48
CA GLY A 88 -21.74 -25.71 2.11
C GLY A 88 -22.46 -24.50 1.49
N ALA A 89 -21.76 -23.43 1.07
CA ALA A 89 -22.43 -22.35 0.32
C ALA A 89 -22.39 -22.65 -1.18
N GLU A 90 -23.53 -22.50 -1.85
CA GLU A 90 -23.64 -22.52 -3.31
C GLU A 90 -22.72 -21.46 -3.94
N PRO A 91 -22.23 -21.65 -5.19
CA PRO A 91 -21.34 -20.69 -5.84
C PRO A 91 -22.08 -19.36 -6.04
N VAL A 92 -21.83 -18.43 -5.14
CA VAL A 92 -22.21 -17.02 -5.32
C VAL A 92 -21.27 -16.45 -6.38
N GLU A 93 -21.82 -15.79 -7.39
CA GLU A 93 -21.05 -15.06 -8.38
C GLU A 93 -19.97 -14.22 -7.67
N PRO A 94 -18.73 -14.11 -8.22
CA PRO A 94 -17.67 -13.38 -7.55
C PRO A 94 -18.13 -11.94 -7.33
N ALA A 95 -18.46 -11.63 -6.10
CA ALA A 95 -18.68 -10.26 -5.65
C ALA A 95 -17.42 -9.45 -5.94
N ALA A 96 -17.61 -8.15 -6.21
CA ALA A 96 -16.61 -7.14 -6.52
C ALA A 96 -15.18 -7.50 -6.06
N ASP A 97 -14.20 -7.26 -6.91
CA ASP A 97 -12.77 -7.54 -6.67
C ASP A 97 -12.37 -7.30 -5.20
N THR A 98 -12.11 -8.39 -4.48
CA THR A 98 -11.84 -8.36 -3.03
C THR A 98 -10.39 -8.04 -2.70
N ARG A 99 -9.54 -7.80 -3.70
CA ARG A 99 -8.13 -7.46 -3.48
C ARG A 99 -7.99 -6.07 -2.84
N PRO A 100 -6.97 -5.85 -2.00
CA PRO A 100 -6.65 -4.53 -1.47
C PRO A 100 -6.38 -3.53 -2.60
N LEU A 101 -6.70 -2.26 -2.36
CA LEU A 101 -6.40 -1.18 -3.30
C LEU A 101 -5.01 -0.61 -3.00
N LEU A 102 -4.08 -0.73 -3.94
CA LEU A 102 -2.75 -0.11 -3.88
C LEU A 102 -2.77 1.23 -4.60
N ILE A 103 -2.51 2.30 -3.88
CA ILE A 103 -2.39 3.65 -4.42
C ILE A 103 -0.92 4.06 -4.49
N VAL A 104 -0.45 4.38 -5.68
CA VAL A 104 0.89 4.89 -5.95
C VAL A 104 0.80 6.34 -6.38
N PRO A 105 0.96 7.31 -5.46
CA PRO A 105 0.90 8.73 -5.80
C PRO A 105 1.96 9.10 -6.84
N SER A 106 1.53 9.65 -7.96
CA SER A 106 2.39 10.02 -9.09
C SER A 106 1.93 11.33 -9.72
N PRO A 107 2.84 12.18 -10.21
CA PRO A 107 2.49 13.37 -10.99
C PRO A 107 1.70 13.07 -12.28
N ALA A 108 1.83 11.85 -12.80
CA ALA A 108 1.12 11.39 -14.00
C ALA A 108 -0.25 10.74 -13.69
N GLY A 109 -0.57 10.56 -12.40
CA GLY A 109 -1.82 9.94 -11.97
C GLY A 109 -3.04 10.84 -12.13
N ALA A 110 -4.21 10.27 -11.85
CA ALA A 110 -5.44 11.03 -11.80
C ALA A 110 -5.41 12.08 -10.67
N VAL A 111 -6.09 13.20 -10.88
CA VAL A 111 -6.19 14.24 -9.85
C VAL A 111 -7.12 13.75 -8.75
N PHE A 112 -6.60 13.76 -7.52
CA PHE A 112 -7.42 13.43 -6.35
C PHE A 112 -8.41 14.56 -6.07
N ASP A 113 -9.69 14.24 -6.17
CA ASP A 113 -10.80 15.16 -5.91
C ASP A 113 -11.79 14.59 -4.88
N GLN A 114 -12.87 15.33 -4.63
CA GLN A 114 -13.86 14.91 -3.65
C GLN A 114 -14.65 13.68 -4.09
N ALA A 115 -14.85 13.47 -5.39
CA ALA A 115 -15.54 12.29 -5.90
C ALA A 115 -14.70 11.04 -5.64
N MET A 116 -13.41 11.09 -5.99
CA MET A 116 -12.47 10.03 -5.69
C MET A 116 -12.35 9.75 -4.18
N ALA A 117 -12.39 10.79 -3.33
CA ALA A 117 -12.38 10.60 -1.88
C ALA A 117 -13.60 9.80 -1.38
N TYR A 118 -14.77 10.01 -1.95
CA TYR A 118 -15.97 9.23 -1.61
C TYR A 118 -15.84 7.77 -2.09
N GLU A 119 -15.32 7.54 -3.29
CA GLU A 119 -15.07 6.20 -3.81
C GLU A 119 -14.10 5.44 -2.91
N LEU A 120 -12.98 6.06 -2.53
CA LEU A 120 -11.99 5.47 -1.65
C LEU A 120 -12.53 5.21 -0.23
N ALA A 121 -13.51 5.98 0.23
CA ALA A 121 -14.11 5.80 1.55
C ALA A 121 -14.95 4.50 1.66
N GLU A 122 -15.35 3.91 0.55
CA GLU A 122 -16.06 2.62 0.50
C GLU A 122 -15.11 1.41 0.56
N GLU A 123 -13.80 1.65 0.40
CA GLU A 123 -12.80 0.59 0.42
C GLU A 123 -12.58 0.04 1.85
N LYS A 124 -12.38 -1.26 1.94
CA LYS A 124 -12.10 -1.92 3.22
C LYS A 124 -10.62 -1.85 3.59
N HIS A 125 -9.75 -1.92 2.59
CA HIS A 125 -8.30 -1.91 2.76
C HIS A 125 -7.61 -1.14 1.63
N ILE A 126 -6.91 -0.08 1.99
CA ILE A 126 -6.09 0.74 1.09
C ILE A 126 -4.64 0.68 1.53
N VAL A 127 -3.76 0.48 0.58
CA VAL A 127 -2.31 0.49 0.76
C VAL A 127 -1.74 1.69 0.00
N PHE A 128 -1.01 2.55 0.68
CA PHE A 128 -0.30 3.66 0.05
C PHE A 128 1.18 3.34 -0.11
N ALA A 129 1.68 3.53 -1.33
CA ALA A 129 3.09 3.41 -1.70
C ALA A 129 3.66 4.75 -2.18
N PRO A 130 3.85 5.75 -1.29
CA PRO A 130 4.39 7.05 -1.66
C PRO A 130 5.86 6.91 -2.05
N ALA A 131 6.13 7.03 -3.33
CA ALA A 131 7.47 6.98 -3.88
C ALA A 131 8.32 8.19 -3.49
N ARG A 132 9.63 8.01 -3.56
CA ARG A 132 10.66 9.04 -3.51
C ARG A 132 11.53 8.93 -4.76
N TYR A 133 12.43 9.89 -4.94
CA TYR A 133 13.33 9.94 -6.08
C TYR A 133 12.55 10.00 -7.41
N GLU A 134 12.98 9.26 -8.43
CA GLU A 134 12.31 9.20 -9.74
C GLU A 134 11.14 8.19 -9.77
N GLY A 135 10.83 7.55 -8.65
CA GLY A 135 9.72 6.61 -8.51
C GLY A 135 10.13 5.23 -8.01
N ILE A 136 9.17 4.31 -8.08
CA ILE A 136 9.34 2.89 -7.78
C ILE A 136 9.70 2.17 -9.08
N ASP A 137 10.55 1.14 -8.98
CA ASP A 137 10.86 0.27 -10.12
C ASP A 137 9.56 -0.33 -10.69
N GLU A 138 9.33 -0.18 -11.99
CA GLU A 138 8.08 -0.59 -12.66
C GLU A 138 7.74 -2.07 -12.47
N ARG A 139 8.73 -2.93 -12.28
CA ARG A 139 8.52 -4.37 -12.02
C ARG A 139 7.68 -4.62 -10.76
N VAL A 140 7.75 -3.72 -9.78
CA VAL A 140 6.90 -3.79 -8.57
C VAL A 140 5.44 -3.57 -8.93
N LEU A 141 5.16 -2.59 -9.80
CA LEU A 141 3.80 -2.26 -10.19
C LEU A 141 3.19 -3.37 -11.05
N ASP A 142 3.97 -3.94 -11.97
CA ASP A 142 3.54 -5.08 -12.79
C ASP A 142 3.15 -6.28 -11.91
N TRP A 143 4.02 -6.64 -10.97
CA TRP A 143 3.74 -7.71 -10.02
C TRP A 143 2.55 -7.39 -9.10
N ALA A 144 2.47 -6.17 -8.61
CA ALA A 144 1.40 -5.77 -7.71
C ALA A 144 -0.01 -5.88 -8.34
N GLN A 145 -0.13 -5.73 -9.66
CA GLN A 145 -1.40 -5.87 -10.37
C GLN A 145 -2.02 -7.27 -10.25
N GLU A 146 -1.22 -8.30 -9.96
CA GLU A 146 -1.72 -9.66 -9.73
C GLU A 146 -2.40 -9.80 -8.36
N SER A 147 -1.90 -9.09 -7.35
CA SER A 147 -2.28 -9.23 -5.95
C SER A 147 -3.10 -8.06 -5.40
N PHE A 148 -3.04 -6.90 -6.06
CA PHE A 148 -3.73 -5.68 -5.68
C PHE A 148 -4.53 -5.11 -6.86
N ARG A 149 -5.55 -4.29 -6.55
CA ARG A 149 -6.07 -3.32 -7.53
C ARG A 149 -5.14 -2.10 -7.45
N VAL A 150 -4.51 -1.72 -8.54
CA VAL A 150 -3.53 -0.61 -8.57
C VAL A 150 -4.17 0.66 -9.13
N MET A 151 -3.97 1.78 -8.43
CA MET A 151 -4.43 3.12 -8.82
C MET A 151 -3.26 4.11 -8.83
#